data_466aba11948035a12c4c8a1d7fbf846d
#
_entry.id   466aba11948035a12c4c8a1d7fbf846d
#
_cell.length_a   1.000
_cell.length_b   1.000
_cell.length_c   1.000
_cell.angle_alpha   90.00
_cell.angle_beta   90.00
_cell.angle_gamma   90.00
#
_symmetry.space_group_name_H-M   'P 1'
#
loop_
_entity.id
_entity.type
_entity.pdbx_description
1 polymer ?
#
loop_
_entity_poly.entity_id
_entity_poly.type
_entity_poly.pdbx_seq_one_letter_code
_entity_poly.pdbx_strand_id
1 'polypeptide(L)'
;MKSKFLLYILIALAIVAVAAFIVYQLVYRGNNSSSTGETGQTGSLPNAVTQQFPSSSQTSTVTAFNANGANASSSQFGIVSNDPTLDYFVNAANTVALIKPDGTVDSISNNKTSILSSSIISNIINASFSYDGKKALVTYRVGTTTQTSVFDLATQAWSHLPNGMQSPVWSPTNYQVAYLVSKNTGSETLATIDAGTVNAKPATVTTLAMEDMSLQWPNKNIIIISDRPSAYTTGSIWLFNISSQTLSSITYEALGAESSWNASGSALTFSAGGNNAGGQISYRYATGTQQALSFATLPLKCTFGPDPTASGTANPFAFIYCAVPEDQNTFSIARLPDEYDQKIYFTADDFYSIDTNTGSLKKLFSSSAVNQNLDAAHMKVFNNILFFINRYDQKVYALAL
;
A
#
# COMPACT_ATOMS: atom_id res chain seq x y z
N MET A 1 -1.08 -19.84 -66.98
CA MET A 1 -1.71 -18.66 -66.37
C MET A 1 -1.50 -18.55 -64.84
N LYS A 2 -1.46 -19.65 -64.06
CA LYS A 2 -1.32 -19.62 -62.58
C LYS A 2 0.01 -19.02 -62.04
N SER A 3 1.12 -19.19 -62.77
CA SER A 3 2.43 -18.68 -62.34
C SER A 3 2.56 -17.15 -62.40
N LYS A 4 1.98 -16.49 -63.40
CA LYS A 4 2.02 -15.01 -63.47
C LYS A 4 1.16 -14.35 -62.42
N PHE A 5 0.02 -14.97 -62.04
CA PHE A 5 -0.87 -14.45 -60.98
C PHE A 5 -0.19 -14.50 -59.60
N LEU A 6 0.52 -15.57 -59.31
CA LEU A 6 1.30 -15.69 -58.07
C LEU A 6 2.39 -14.63 -57.96
N LEU A 7 3.07 -14.31 -59.08
CA LEU A 7 4.09 -13.26 -59.11
C LEU A 7 3.49 -11.87 -58.82
N TYR A 8 2.31 -11.54 -59.32
CA TYR A 8 1.65 -10.25 -59.01
C TYR A 8 1.23 -10.14 -57.58
N ILE A 9 0.79 -11.23 -56.91
CA ILE A 9 0.47 -11.24 -55.47
C ILE A 9 1.73 -11.00 -54.65
N LEU A 10 2.85 -11.62 -54.95
CA LEU A 10 4.11 -11.41 -54.25
C LEU A 10 4.63 -9.97 -54.39
N ILE A 11 4.50 -9.38 -55.59
CA ILE A 11 4.90 -7.99 -55.81
C ILE A 11 4.00 -7.04 -55.02
N ALA A 12 2.68 -7.27 -54.96
CA ALA A 12 1.76 -6.47 -54.17
C ALA A 12 2.05 -6.53 -52.68
N LEU A 13 2.34 -7.72 -52.15
CA LEU A 13 2.74 -7.90 -50.73
C LEU A 13 4.06 -7.18 -50.40
N ALA A 14 5.04 -7.24 -51.31
CA ALA A 14 6.30 -6.53 -51.10
C ALA A 14 6.11 -5.00 -51.08
N ILE A 15 5.25 -4.46 -51.96
CA ILE A 15 4.94 -3.01 -51.94
C ILE A 15 4.25 -2.60 -50.65
N VAL A 16 3.31 -3.38 -50.11
CA VAL A 16 2.64 -3.11 -48.84
C VAL A 16 3.64 -3.17 -47.67
N ALA A 17 4.54 -4.11 -47.68
CA ALA A 17 5.58 -4.21 -46.63
C ALA A 17 6.53 -3.00 -46.65
N VAL A 18 6.97 -2.55 -47.84
CA VAL A 18 7.82 -1.35 -47.96
C VAL A 18 7.06 -0.08 -47.55
N ALA A 19 5.79 0.06 -47.89
CA ALA A 19 4.96 1.20 -47.46
C ALA A 19 4.81 1.23 -45.94
N ALA A 20 4.52 0.09 -45.31
CA ALA A 20 4.44 -0.05 -43.86
C ALA A 20 5.76 0.30 -43.16
N PHE A 21 6.89 -0.12 -43.73
CA PHE A 21 8.24 0.19 -43.22
C PHE A 21 8.54 1.70 -43.32
N ILE A 22 8.15 2.37 -44.39
CA ILE A 22 8.34 3.81 -44.58
C ILE A 22 7.48 4.57 -43.55
N VAL A 23 6.23 4.19 -43.34
CA VAL A 23 5.34 4.80 -42.34
C VAL A 23 5.93 4.59 -40.94
N TYR A 24 6.41 3.41 -40.63
CA TYR A 24 7.09 3.13 -39.37
C TYR A 24 8.30 4.04 -39.14
N GLN A 25 9.16 4.22 -40.15
CA GLN A 25 10.33 5.10 -40.06
C GLN A 25 9.94 6.58 -39.87
N LEU A 26 8.87 7.05 -40.56
CA LEU A 26 8.40 8.42 -40.45
C LEU A 26 7.73 8.73 -39.10
N VAL A 27 6.98 7.77 -38.55
CA VAL A 27 6.24 7.96 -37.29
C VAL A 27 7.14 7.73 -36.08
N TYR A 28 8.01 6.75 -36.10
CA TYR A 28 8.82 6.35 -34.94
C TYR A 28 10.28 6.86 -34.95
N ARG A 29 10.79 7.31 -36.08
CA ARG A 29 12.15 7.83 -36.21
C ARG A 29 12.24 9.36 -36.43
N GLY A 30 11.08 10.01 -36.60
CA GLY A 30 10.95 11.44 -36.94
C GLY A 30 11.17 12.43 -35.80
N ASN A 31 11.58 11.99 -34.59
CA ASN A 31 11.80 12.89 -33.43
C ASN A 31 13.26 13.07 -33.00
N ASN A 32 14.21 12.83 -33.90
CA ASN A 32 15.60 13.21 -33.67
C ASN A 32 16.02 14.30 -34.66
N SER A 33 15.60 15.54 -34.42
CA SER A 33 16.18 16.72 -35.06
C SER A 33 17.52 17.02 -34.39
N SER A 34 18.58 16.71 -35.07
CA SER A 34 19.93 17.16 -34.75
C SER A 34 20.03 18.66 -35.02
N SER A 35 20.21 19.47 -34.01
CA SER A 35 20.77 20.82 -34.14
C SER A 35 22.30 20.75 -34.02
N THR A 36 22.93 21.17 -35.06
CA THR A 36 24.39 21.33 -35.18
C THR A 36 24.91 22.47 -34.27
N GLY A 37 25.95 22.18 -33.49
CA GLY A 37 27.07 23.04 -33.22
C GLY A 37 26.95 24.01 -32.08
N GLU A 38 27.59 23.69 -30.95
CA GLU A 38 28.61 24.56 -30.34
C GLU A 38 29.39 23.78 -29.27
N THR A 39 30.64 24.20 -29.15
CA THR A 39 31.77 23.66 -28.42
C THR A 39 31.54 23.42 -26.93
N GLY A 40 31.93 22.24 -26.47
CA GLY A 40 32.66 22.02 -25.23
C GLY A 40 31.99 22.40 -23.91
N GLN A 41 31.12 21.57 -23.37
CA GLN A 41 31.04 21.37 -21.93
C GLN A 41 30.62 19.90 -21.68
N THR A 42 31.38 19.23 -20.82
CA THR A 42 31.06 17.92 -20.27
C THR A 42 29.69 17.99 -19.58
N GLY A 43 28.63 17.65 -20.31
CA GLY A 43 27.28 17.57 -19.78
C GLY A 43 27.15 16.35 -18.88
N SER A 44 27.11 16.59 -17.57
CA SER A 44 26.51 15.65 -16.63
C SER A 44 25.09 15.35 -17.07
N LEU A 45 24.70 14.08 -17.01
CA LEU A 45 23.31 13.64 -17.13
C LEU A 45 22.41 14.59 -16.31
N PRO A 46 21.21 14.96 -16.79
CA PRO A 46 20.28 15.72 -15.97
C PRO A 46 20.06 14.88 -14.71
N ASN A 47 20.51 15.44 -13.59
CA ASN A 47 20.18 14.91 -12.27
C ASN A 47 18.66 14.72 -12.27
N ALA A 48 18.21 13.51 -11.91
CA ALA A 48 16.86 13.31 -11.42
C ALA A 48 16.57 14.52 -10.54
N VAL A 49 15.51 15.25 -10.86
CA VAL A 49 15.05 16.36 -10.05
C VAL A 49 14.89 15.80 -8.66
N THR A 50 15.88 15.97 -7.82
CA THR A 50 15.73 15.84 -6.40
C THR A 50 14.73 16.95 -6.08
N GLN A 51 13.45 16.58 -5.96
CA GLN A 51 12.49 17.46 -5.33
C GLN A 51 13.09 17.73 -3.96
N GLN A 52 13.70 18.90 -3.87
CA GLN A 52 14.12 19.47 -2.62
C GLN A 52 12.83 19.66 -1.85
N PHE A 53 12.54 18.72 -0.95
CA PHE A 53 11.48 18.91 0.04
C PHE A 53 11.72 20.29 0.62
N PRO A 54 10.72 21.20 0.63
CA PRO A 54 10.90 22.46 1.28
C PRO A 54 11.33 22.17 2.70
N SER A 55 12.60 22.41 3.01
CA SER A 55 13.09 22.41 4.37
C SER A 55 12.43 23.60 5.04
N SER A 56 11.22 23.40 5.57
CA SER A 56 10.60 24.34 6.46
C SER A 56 11.43 24.32 7.74
N SER A 57 12.36 25.24 7.84
CA SER A 57 12.99 25.64 9.09
C SER A 57 11.97 26.41 9.96
N GLN A 58 10.84 25.79 10.22
CA GLN A 58 9.94 26.20 11.28
C GLN A 58 10.05 25.17 12.37
N THR A 59 10.67 25.54 13.45
CA THR A 59 10.73 24.82 14.71
C THR A 59 9.32 24.82 15.31
N SER A 60 8.42 24.05 14.72
CA SER A 60 7.18 23.66 15.41
C SER A 60 7.60 22.63 16.45
N THR A 61 7.53 23.00 17.71
CA THR A 61 7.68 22.08 18.85
C THR A 61 6.51 21.11 18.85
N VAL A 62 6.55 20.11 17.97
CA VAL A 62 5.64 18.98 18.07
C VAL A 62 6.12 18.19 19.27
N THR A 63 5.36 18.20 20.33
CA THR A 63 5.65 17.50 21.58
C THR A 63 5.65 16.00 21.35
N ALA A 64 6.58 15.26 21.98
CA ALA A 64 6.57 13.81 21.97
C ALA A 64 5.22 13.32 22.54
N PHE A 65 4.52 12.46 21.78
CA PHE A 65 3.25 11.89 22.19
C PHE A 65 3.48 10.86 23.28
N ASN A 66 2.95 11.10 24.49
CA ASN A 66 3.02 10.12 25.56
C ASN A 66 1.84 9.16 25.47
N ALA A 67 2.06 7.97 24.94
CA ALA A 67 1.04 6.92 24.78
C ALA A 67 0.41 6.44 26.10
N ASN A 68 1.00 6.79 27.23
CA ASN A 68 0.50 6.42 28.57
C ASN A 68 -0.62 7.32 29.12
N GLY A 69 -1.21 8.18 28.33
CA GLY A 69 -2.54 8.78 28.45
C GLY A 69 -3.07 9.31 29.79
N ALA A 70 -2.29 9.31 30.86
CA ALA A 70 -2.73 9.79 32.16
C ALA A 70 -1.87 10.99 32.60
N ASN A 71 -2.49 12.19 32.62
CA ASN A 71 -2.04 13.37 33.35
C ASN A 71 -0.83 14.17 32.80
N ALA A 72 -0.67 14.30 31.49
CA ALA A 72 0.02 15.47 30.96
C ALA A 72 -1.00 16.37 30.26
N SER A 73 -0.78 17.68 30.26
CA SER A 73 -1.51 18.63 29.40
C SER A 73 -1.26 18.19 27.95
N SER A 74 -2.09 17.25 27.48
CA SER A 74 -1.84 16.42 26.33
C SER A 74 -2.17 17.20 25.09
N SER A 75 -1.18 17.42 24.25
CA SER A 75 -1.44 17.68 22.85
C SER A 75 -2.24 16.49 22.29
N GLN A 76 -3.44 16.76 21.75
CA GLN A 76 -4.24 15.74 21.08
C GLN A 76 -3.47 15.03 19.97
N PHE A 77 -2.34 15.59 19.53
CA PHE A 77 -1.52 15.16 18.39
C PHE A 77 -0.03 15.23 18.74
N GLY A 78 0.77 14.27 18.26
CA GLY A 78 2.22 14.27 18.49
C GLY A 78 3.00 13.24 17.69
N ILE A 79 4.33 13.35 17.75
CA ILE A 79 5.26 12.40 17.12
C ILE A 79 5.53 11.25 18.08
N VAL A 80 5.49 10.02 17.55
CA VAL A 80 5.83 8.78 18.26
C VAL A 80 7.29 8.38 17.99
N SER A 81 7.71 8.46 16.73
CA SER A 81 9.08 8.17 16.31
C SER A 81 9.64 9.30 15.47
N ASN A 82 10.88 9.70 15.72
CA ASN A 82 11.61 10.65 14.88
C ASN A 82 12.33 9.99 13.71
N ASP A 83 12.41 8.66 13.69
CA ASP A 83 13.05 7.89 12.63
C ASP A 83 12.07 7.55 11.51
N PRO A 84 12.50 7.58 10.24
CA PRO A 84 11.73 7.06 9.13
C PRO A 84 11.32 5.62 9.36
N THR A 85 10.08 5.28 9.05
CA THR A 85 9.44 4.00 9.35
C THR A 85 8.71 3.46 8.13
N LEU A 86 8.88 2.17 7.83
CA LEU A 86 8.14 1.47 6.76
C LEU A 86 6.82 0.89 7.27
N ASP A 87 6.86 0.25 8.42
CA ASP A 87 5.68 -0.24 9.14
C ASP A 87 5.94 -0.26 10.65
N TYR A 88 4.87 -0.28 11.42
CA TYR A 88 4.92 -0.29 12.87
C TYR A 88 3.82 -1.16 13.47
N PHE A 89 4.01 -1.57 14.72
CA PHE A 89 3.01 -2.27 15.52
C PHE A 89 2.95 -1.68 16.93
N VAL A 90 1.74 -1.46 17.44
CA VAL A 90 1.51 -0.99 18.80
C VAL A 90 0.93 -2.13 19.63
N ASN A 91 1.57 -2.49 20.72
CA ASN A 91 1.09 -3.56 21.61
C ASN A 91 0.26 -3.03 22.78
N ALA A 92 -0.33 -3.95 23.56
CA ALA A 92 -1.20 -3.61 24.69
C ALA A 92 -0.49 -2.80 25.81
N ALA A 93 0.85 -2.83 25.87
CA ALA A 93 1.63 -2.02 26.80
C ALA A 93 2.04 -0.65 26.22
N ASN A 94 1.40 -0.23 25.10
CA ASN A 94 1.75 0.98 24.34
C ASN A 94 3.23 1.03 23.89
N THR A 95 3.85 -0.13 23.74
CA THR A 95 5.17 -0.23 23.11
C THR A 95 4.97 -0.26 21.59
N VAL A 96 5.73 0.56 20.88
CA VAL A 96 5.69 0.64 19.42
C VAL A 96 6.93 -0.05 18.87
N ALA A 97 6.75 -1.12 18.11
CA ALA A 97 7.80 -1.73 17.30
C ALA A 97 7.83 -1.10 15.92
N LEU A 98 8.99 -0.84 15.37
CA LEU A 98 9.22 -0.16 14.11
C LEU A 98 10.14 -0.97 13.20
N ILE A 99 9.85 -0.99 11.90
CA ILE A 99 10.78 -1.40 10.85
C ILE A 99 11.18 -0.17 10.06
N LYS A 100 12.49 0.10 9.98
CA LYS A 100 13.01 1.27 9.27
C LYS A 100 13.36 0.94 7.81
N PRO A 101 13.51 1.94 6.92
CA PRO A 101 13.85 1.73 5.51
C PRO A 101 15.18 1.02 5.28
N ASP A 102 16.10 1.05 6.23
CA ASP A 102 17.36 0.34 6.20
C ASP A 102 17.29 -1.11 6.75
N GLY A 103 16.10 -1.56 7.16
CA GLY A 103 15.85 -2.89 7.70
C GLY A 103 16.13 -3.05 9.17
N THR A 104 16.64 -2.03 9.85
CA THR A 104 16.80 -2.07 11.31
C THR A 104 15.44 -2.08 12.00
N VAL A 105 15.37 -2.76 13.15
CA VAL A 105 14.13 -2.90 13.93
C VAL A 105 14.35 -2.29 15.31
N ASP A 106 13.49 -1.36 15.66
CA ASP A 106 13.51 -0.68 16.93
C ASP A 106 12.22 -0.92 17.72
N SER A 107 12.27 -0.67 19.01
CA SER A 107 11.10 -0.63 19.89
C SER A 107 11.13 0.65 20.72
N ILE A 108 9.99 1.31 20.84
CA ILE A 108 9.81 2.53 21.62
C ILE A 108 8.87 2.22 22.78
N SER A 109 9.32 2.44 24.00
CA SER A 109 8.52 2.32 25.21
C SER A 109 8.86 3.47 26.16
N ASN A 110 7.85 4.15 26.71
CA ASN A 110 8.06 5.28 27.62
C ASN A 110 9.01 6.35 27.03
N ASN A 111 8.89 6.67 25.76
CA ASN A 111 9.73 7.61 25.00
C ASN A 111 11.22 7.21 24.95
N LYS A 112 11.55 5.95 25.21
CA LYS A 112 12.90 5.40 25.05
C LYS A 112 12.92 4.43 23.88
N THR A 113 13.86 4.65 22.96
CA THR A 113 14.11 3.74 21.85
C THR A 113 15.13 2.68 22.26
N SER A 114 14.83 1.43 21.93
CA SER A 114 15.70 0.27 22.08
C SER A 114 15.87 -0.40 20.72
N ILE A 115 17.11 -0.63 20.31
CA ILE A 115 17.43 -1.33 19.06
C ILE A 115 17.25 -2.82 19.28
N LEU A 116 16.35 -3.46 18.51
CA LEU A 116 16.11 -4.90 18.52
C LEU A 116 16.95 -5.61 17.46
N SER A 117 17.16 -4.98 16.30
CA SER A 117 18.05 -5.47 15.25
C SER A 117 18.80 -4.32 14.60
N SER A 118 20.12 -4.46 14.53
CA SER A 118 20.99 -3.56 13.78
C SER A 118 21.36 -4.10 12.39
N SER A 119 20.74 -5.21 11.97
CA SER A 119 20.97 -5.79 10.64
C SER A 119 20.44 -4.89 9.55
N ILE A 120 21.29 -4.51 8.61
CA ILE A 120 20.91 -3.68 7.47
C ILE A 120 20.41 -4.57 6.35
N ILE A 121 19.21 -4.27 5.86
CA ILE A 121 18.59 -4.90 4.68
C ILE A 121 18.33 -3.81 3.64
N SER A 122 19.02 -3.90 2.52
CA SER A 122 18.87 -2.93 1.42
C SER A 122 17.72 -3.32 0.48
N ASN A 123 17.20 -2.34 -0.25
CA ASN A 123 16.17 -2.53 -1.28
C ASN A 123 14.90 -3.20 -0.77
N ILE A 124 14.43 -2.80 0.40
CA ILE A 124 13.17 -3.28 0.95
C ILE A 124 12.02 -2.84 0.04
N ILE A 125 11.17 -3.80 -0.33
CA ILE A 125 9.97 -3.59 -1.14
C ILE A 125 8.77 -3.39 -0.23
N ASN A 126 8.65 -4.23 0.81
CA ASN A 126 7.54 -4.22 1.74
C ASN A 126 7.96 -4.74 3.11
N ALA A 127 7.30 -4.24 4.14
CA ALA A 127 7.45 -4.71 5.51
C ALA A 127 6.08 -4.74 6.20
N SER A 128 5.86 -5.73 7.07
CA SER A 128 4.62 -5.84 7.85
C SER A 128 4.83 -6.63 9.13
N PHE A 129 4.08 -6.29 10.18
CA PHE A 129 4.08 -7.06 11.43
C PHE A 129 3.02 -8.16 11.42
N SER A 130 3.28 -9.25 12.16
CA SER A 130 2.30 -10.30 12.46
C SER A 130 1.12 -9.76 13.27
N TYR A 131 0.04 -10.53 13.33
CA TYR A 131 -1.21 -10.17 14.02
C TYR A 131 -1.04 -9.73 15.49
N ASP A 132 -0.02 -10.22 16.16
CA ASP A 132 0.32 -9.92 17.57
C ASP A 132 1.58 -9.06 17.73
N GLY A 133 2.20 -8.63 16.62
CA GLY A 133 3.38 -7.79 16.58
C GLY A 133 4.68 -8.46 17.03
N LYS A 134 4.70 -9.78 17.25
CA LYS A 134 5.90 -10.48 17.72
C LYS A 134 6.86 -10.87 16.61
N LYS A 135 6.40 -10.83 15.38
CA LYS A 135 7.23 -11.09 14.19
C LYS A 135 7.05 -10.00 13.16
N ALA A 136 8.12 -9.71 12.44
CA ALA A 136 8.11 -8.79 11.31
C ALA A 136 8.50 -9.53 10.03
N LEU A 137 7.74 -9.34 8.97
CA LEU A 137 7.98 -9.86 7.62
C LEU A 137 8.58 -8.75 6.78
N VAL A 138 9.71 -9.00 6.14
CA VAL A 138 10.37 -8.03 5.26
C VAL A 138 10.65 -8.69 3.92
N THR A 139 10.18 -8.07 2.86
CA THR A 139 10.43 -8.47 1.47
C THR A 139 11.38 -7.46 0.83
N TYR A 140 12.45 -7.94 0.23
CA TYR A 140 13.52 -7.11 -0.32
C TYR A 140 14.12 -7.73 -1.57
N ARG A 141 14.87 -6.95 -2.34
CA ARG A 141 15.48 -7.38 -3.60
C ARG A 141 16.97 -7.61 -3.42
N VAL A 142 17.45 -8.78 -3.87
CA VAL A 142 18.87 -9.13 -3.97
C VAL A 142 19.18 -9.42 -5.45
N GLY A 143 19.85 -8.51 -6.12
CA GLY A 143 20.00 -8.56 -7.57
C GLY A 143 18.63 -8.53 -8.27
N THR A 144 18.32 -9.57 -9.03
CA THR A 144 17.03 -9.73 -9.73
C THR A 144 16.00 -10.56 -8.94
N THR A 145 16.39 -11.10 -7.79
CA THR A 145 15.56 -12.04 -7.02
C THR A 145 14.90 -11.33 -5.83
N THR A 146 13.62 -11.60 -5.62
CA THR A 146 12.89 -11.18 -4.42
C THR A 146 13.12 -12.21 -3.33
N GLN A 147 13.52 -11.75 -2.15
CA GLN A 147 13.69 -12.53 -0.93
C GLN A 147 12.73 -12.03 0.15
N THR A 148 12.32 -12.96 1.01
CA THR A 148 11.46 -12.66 2.16
C THR A 148 12.09 -13.25 3.41
N SER A 149 12.15 -12.44 4.47
CA SER A 149 12.69 -12.84 5.77
C SER A 149 11.75 -12.45 6.90
N VAL A 150 11.80 -13.21 7.97
CA VAL A 150 11.05 -12.95 9.21
C VAL A 150 12.02 -12.62 10.31
N PHE A 151 11.77 -11.53 11.01
CA PHE A 151 12.42 -11.16 12.25
C PHE A 151 11.53 -11.56 13.43
N ASP A 152 12.06 -12.32 14.36
CA ASP A 152 11.38 -12.66 15.62
C ASP A 152 11.84 -11.67 16.70
N LEU A 153 10.90 -10.87 17.21
CA LEU A 153 11.20 -9.81 18.18
C LEU A 153 11.64 -10.36 19.54
N ALA A 154 11.20 -11.57 19.91
CA ALA A 154 11.54 -12.17 21.20
C ALA A 154 12.96 -12.76 21.20
N THR A 155 13.34 -13.44 20.13
CA THR A 155 14.68 -14.05 20.00
C THR A 155 15.69 -13.12 19.34
N GLN A 156 15.22 -11.99 18.76
CA GLN A 156 16.01 -11.03 17.99
C GLN A 156 16.78 -11.68 16.83
N ALA A 157 16.17 -12.68 16.19
CA ALA A 157 16.78 -13.47 15.14
C ALA A 157 16.02 -13.34 13.82
N TRP A 158 16.77 -13.28 12.71
CA TRP A 158 16.26 -13.35 11.36
C TRP A 158 16.19 -14.78 10.85
N SER A 159 15.14 -15.12 10.15
CA SER A 159 15.00 -16.38 9.41
C SER A 159 14.53 -16.12 7.98
N HIS A 160 15.06 -16.87 7.01
CA HIS A 160 14.66 -16.73 5.61
C HIS A 160 13.49 -17.65 5.31
N LEU A 161 12.54 -17.14 4.53
CA LEU A 161 11.48 -17.89 3.90
C LEU A 161 11.89 -18.31 2.47
N PRO A 162 11.13 -19.20 1.81
CA PRO A 162 11.42 -19.60 0.44
C PRO A 162 11.56 -18.41 -0.52
N ASN A 163 12.48 -18.50 -1.47
CA ASN A 163 12.67 -17.47 -2.49
C ASN A 163 11.50 -17.41 -3.48
N GLY A 164 11.31 -16.26 -4.10
CA GLY A 164 10.32 -16.07 -5.16
C GLY A 164 8.89 -15.91 -4.65
N MET A 165 8.72 -15.66 -3.35
CA MET A 165 7.42 -15.29 -2.79
C MET A 165 7.00 -13.91 -3.32
N GLN A 166 5.79 -13.84 -3.87
CA GLN A 166 5.17 -12.60 -4.33
C GLN A 166 3.98 -12.27 -3.43
N SER A 167 3.79 -10.98 -3.15
CA SER A 167 2.70 -10.47 -2.33
C SER A 167 2.49 -11.21 -0.99
N PRO A 168 3.54 -11.48 -0.19
CA PRO A 168 3.39 -12.22 1.05
C PRO A 168 2.61 -11.40 2.08
N VAL A 169 1.63 -12.05 2.74
CA VAL A 169 0.75 -11.46 3.75
C VAL A 169 0.60 -12.36 4.96
N TRP A 170 0.57 -11.76 6.15
CA TRP A 170 0.33 -12.48 7.39
C TRP A 170 -1.11 -12.98 7.52
N SER A 171 -1.26 -14.15 8.11
CA SER A 171 -2.52 -14.59 8.68
C SER A 171 -2.94 -13.65 9.83
N PRO A 172 -4.23 -13.31 9.94
CA PRO A 172 -4.72 -12.44 11.02
C PRO A 172 -4.79 -13.12 12.39
N THR A 173 -4.46 -14.41 12.50
CA THR A 173 -4.68 -15.20 13.74
C THR A 173 -3.51 -16.07 14.17
N ASN A 174 -2.52 -16.29 13.31
CA ASN A 174 -1.36 -17.14 13.57
C ASN A 174 -0.15 -16.71 12.74
N TYR A 175 0.98 -17.40 12.83
CA TYR A 175 2.20 -17.07 12.09
C TYR A 175 2.26 -17.67 10.68
N GLN A 176 1.13 -18.01 10.09
CA GLN A 176 1.11 -18.36 8.67
C GLN A 176 1.27 -17.13 7.79
N VAL A 177 1.98 -17.31 6.68
CA VAL A 177 2.13 -16.34 5.61
C VAL A 177 1.52 -16.93 4.35
N ALA A 178 0.54 -16.26 3.75
CA ALA A 178 0.05 -16.58 2.42
C ALA A 178 0.85 -15.78 1.39
N TYR A 179 1.12 -16.37 0.23
CA TYR A 179 1.90 -15.76 -0.83
C TYR A 179 1.61 -16.41 -2.18
N LEU A 180 2.01 -15.74 -3.24
CA LEU A 180 1.91 -16.21 -4.61
C LEU A 180 3.28 -16.68 -5.11
N VAL A 181 3.27 -17.68 -5.97
CA VAL A 181 4.45 -18.16 -6.70
C VAL A 181 4.09 -18.29 -8.16
N SER A 182 4.79 -17.58 -9.02
CA SER A 182 4.65 -17.75 -10.46
C SER A 182 5.08 -19.16 -10.86
N LYS A 183 4.21 -19.85 -11.58
CA LYS A 183 4.45 -21.23 -12.00
C LYS A 183 4.82 -21.31 -13.47
N ASN A 184 4.07 -20.66 -14.29
CA ASN A 184 4.24 -20.52 -15.74
C ASN A 184 3.55 -19.22 -16.17
N THR A 185 3.75 -18.80 -17.41
CA THR A 185 3.02 -17.68 -17.99
C THR A 185 1.49 -17.91 -17.86
N GLY A 186 0.77 -16.96 -17.27
CA GLY A 186 -0.69 -16.99 -17.10
C GLY A 186 -1.16 -17.69 -15.84
N SER A 187 -0.28 -18.10 -14.90
CA SER A 187 -0.76 -18.77 -13.67
C SER A 187 0.16 -18.56 -12.47
N GLU A 188 -0.47 -18.41 -11.30
CA GLU A 188 0.20 -18.35 -10.00
C GLU A 188 -0.34 -19.43 -9.05
N THR A 189 0.52 -19.92 -8.18
CA THR A 189 0.11 -20.80 -7.08
C THR A 189 -0.03 -19.99 -5.81
N LEU A 190 -1.21 -19.97 -5.23
CA LEU A 190 -1.44 -19.50 -3.86
C LEU A 190 -0.97 -20.59 -2.90
N ALA A 191 -0.02 -20.24 -2.06
CA ALA A 191 0.55 -21.13 -1.06
C ALA A 191 0.58 -20.47 0.32
N THR A 192 0.71 -21.27 1.36
CA THR A 192 0.93 -20.83 2.75
C THR A 192 2.15 -21.49 3.33
N ILE A 193 2.79 -20.82 4.31
CA ILE A 193 3.89 -21.37 5.08
C ILE A 193 3.77 -20.91 6.54
N ASP A 194 4.10 -21.80 7.47
CA ASP A 194 4.18 -21.44 8.89
C ASP A 194 5.54 -20.78 9.20
N ALA A 195 5.54 -19.46 9.30
CA ALA A 195 6.73 -18.68 9.64
C ALA A 195 7.09 -18.72 11.15
N GLY A 196 6.31 -19.41 11.95
CA GLY A 196 6.59 -19.69 13.36
C GLY A 196 7.43 -20.97 13.58
N THR A 197 7.49 -21.84 12.57
CA THR A 197 8.18 -23.12 12.62
C THR A 197 9.45 -23.09 11.76
N VAL A 198 10.57 -23.47 12.36
CA VAL A 198 11.85 -23.56 11.66
C VAL A 198 11.78 -24.66 10.58
N ASN A 199 12.25 -24.35 9.36
CA ASN A 199 12.22 -25.25 8.21
C ASN A 199 10.80 -25.76 7.84
N ALA A 200 9.77 -24.97 8.11
CA ALA A 200 8.41 -25.27 7.64
C ALA A 200 8.38 -25.44 6.12
N LYS A 201 7.57 -26.38 5.67
CA LYS A 201 7.37 -26.61 4.24
C LYS A 201 6.17 -25.83 3.74
N PRO A 202 6.24 -25.24 2.55
CA PRO A 202 5.10 -24.63 1.90
C PRO A 202 3.96 -25.63 1.68
N ALA A 203 2.74 -25.17 1.86
CA ALA A 203 1.52 -25.90 1.53
C ALA A 203 0.79 -25.16 0.40
N THR A 204 0.54 -25.85 -0.72
CA THR A 204 -0.26 -25.30 -1.82
C THR A 204 -1.73 -25.23 -1.39
N VAL A 205 -2.34 -24.06 -1.58
CA VAL A 205 -3.77 -23.82 -1.34
C VAL A 205 -4.55 -24.06 -2.64
N THR A 206 -4.17 -23.37 -3.72
CA THR A 206 -4.81 -23.51 -5.04
C THR A 206 -3.89 -22.95 -6.15
N THR A 207 -4.24 -23.22 -7.40
CA THR A 207 -3.63 -22.58 -8.56
C THR A 207 -4.62 -21.62 -9.19
N LEU A 208 -4.18 -20.41 -9.47
CA LEU A 208 -4.96 -19.32 -10.05
C LEU A 208 -4.55 -19.14 -11.51
N ALA A 209 -5.53 -19.01 -12.41
CA ALA A 209 -5.28 -18.64 -13.82
C ALA A 209 -5.19 -17.10 -13.93
N MET A 210 -4.28 -16.51 -13.16
CA MET A 210 -4.07 -15.07 -13.01
C MET A 210 -2.58 -14.83 -12.79
N GLU A 211 -2.10 -13.64 -13.12
CA GLU A 211 -0.70 -13.21 -12.93
C GLU A 211 -0.64 -11.85 -12.25
N ASP A 212 0.47 -11.59 -11.56
CA ASP A 212 0.84 -10.29 -10.99
C ASP A 212 -0.17 -9.75 -9.96
N MET A 213 -0.73 -10.67 -9.19
CA MET A 213 -1.77 -10.38 -8.22
C MET A 213 -1.19 -9.89 -6.88
N SER A 214 -2.00 -9.15 -6.14
CA SER A 214 -1.76 -8.77 -4.75
C SER A 214 -2.72 -9.50 -3.80
N LEU A 215 -2.27 -9.70 -2.55
CA LEU A 215 -3.02 -10.40 -1.52
C LEU A 215 -3.32 -9.51 -0.33
N GLN A 216 -4.49 -9.73 0.29
CA GLN A 216 -4.81 -9.32 1.65
C GLN A 216 -5.44 -10.51 2.38
N TRP A 217 -5.15 -10.67 3.68
CA TRP A 217 -5.70 -11.76 4.49
C TRP A 217 -6.47 -11.20 5.69
N PRO A 218 -7.70 -10.71 5.50
CA PRO A 218 -8.44 -10.01 6.54
C PRO A 218 -8.97 -10.90 7.65
N ASN A 219 -9.32 -12.17 7.36
CA ASN A 219 -9.78 -13.13 8.37
C ASN A 219 -9.36 -14.57 8.01
N LYS A 220 -9.49 -15.48 8.96
CA LYS A 220 -9.02 -16.88 8.83
C LYS A 220 -9.59 -17.66 7.64
N ASN A 221 -10.74 -17.24 7.10
CA ASN A 221 -11.46 -17.98 6.04
C ASN A 221 -11.32 -17.32 4.66
N ILE A 222 -10.86 -16.07 4.58
CA ILE A 222 -10.92 -15.25 3.37
C ILE A 222 -9.55 -14.68 3.04
N ILE A 223 -9.10 -14.90 1.81
CA ILE A 223 -8.01 -14.17 1.19
C ILE A 223 -8.61 -13.31 0.07
N ILE A 224 -8.26 -12.04 0.05
CA ILE A 224 -8.58 -11.15 -1.06
C ILE A 224 -7.44 -11.20 -2.06
N ILE A 225 -7.78 -11.38 -3.31
CA ILE A 225 -6.87 -11.43 -4.45
C ILE A 225 -7.28 -10.28 -5.36
N SER A 226 -6.35 -9.43 -5.73
CA SER A 226 -6.66 -8.29 -6.59
C SER A 226 -5.56 -8.04 -7.62
N ASP A 227 -5.95 -7.54 -8.78
CA ASP A 227 -5.01 -6.92 -9.71
C ASP A 227 -4.28 -5.75 -9.02
N ARG A 228 -3.12 -5.38 -9.52
CA ARG A 228 -2.47 -4.14 -9.09
C ARG A 228 -3.34 -2.97 -9.53
N PRO A 229 -3.73 -2.10 -8.59
CA PRO A 229 -4.61 -0.99 -8.93
C PRO A 229 -3.89 -0.01 -9.87
N SER A 230 -4.59 0.45 -10.90
CA SER A 230 -4.09 1.49 -11.81
C SER A 230 -5.23 2.29 -12.41
N ALA A 231 -5.04 3.61 -12.52
CA ALA A 231 -5.98 4.49 -13.22
C ALA A 231 -6.00 4.25 -14.74
N TYR A 232 -5.00 3.57 -15.28
CA TYR A 232 -4.84 3.39 -16.74
C TYR A 232 -5.30 2.02 -17.23
N THR A 233 -5.37 1.04 -16.35
CA THR A 233 -5.81 -0.33 -16.67
C THR A 233 -6.91 -0.76 -15.74
N THR A 234 -7.89 -1.48 -16.27
CA THR A 234 -8.94 -2.06 -15.43
C THR A 234 -8.37 -3.21 -14.62
N GLY A 235 -8.79 -3.29 -13.36
CA GLY A 235 -8.46 -4.36 -12.45
C GLY A 235 -9.70 -4.94 -11.79
N SER A 236 -9.55 -6.08 -11.17
CA SER A 236 -10.62 -6.80 -10.49
C SER A 236 -10.19 -7.19 -9.08
N ILE A 237 -11.17 -7.38 -8.21
CA ILE A 237 -10.97 -7.81 -6.83
C ILE A 237 -11.81 -9.07 -6.62
N TRP A 238 -11.18 -10.13 -6.13
CA TRP A 238 -11.81 -11.40 -5.82
C TRP A 238 -11.68 -11.75 -4.34
N LEU A 239 -12.68 -12.42 -3.84
CA LEU A 239 -12.70 -13.05 -2.54
C LEU A 239 -12.49 -14.55 -2.72
N PHE A 240 -11.41 -15.08 -2.18
CA PHE A 240 -11.13 -16.51 -2.13
C PHE A 240 -11.48 -17.03 -0.74
N ASN A 241 -12.43 -17.97 -0.69
CA ASN A 241 -12.78 -18.68 0.54
C ASN A 241 -11.88 -19.91 0.70
N ILE A 242 -11.07 -19.92 1.75
CA ILE A 242 -10.06 -20.96 1.99
C ILE A 242 -10.72 -22.33 2.25
N SER A 243 -11.82 -22.35 3.00
CA SER A 243 -12.47 -23.60 3.41
C SER A 243 -13.21 -24.27 2.26
N SER A 244 -13.94 -23.52 1.44
CA SER A 244 -14.69 -24.05 0.29
C SER A 244 -13.88 -24.05 -1.00
N GLN A 245 -12.70 -23.41 -1.01
CA GLN A 245 -11.86 -23.19 -2.20
C GLN A 245 -12.60 -22.52 -3.37
N THR A 246 -13.52 -21.62 -3.04
CA THR A 246 -14.31 -20.89 -4.02
C THR A 246 -13.80 -19.47 -4.21
N LEU A 247 -13.78 -19.01 -5.44
CA LEU A 247 -13.43 -17.65 -5.85
C LEU A 247 -14.71 -16.91 -6.26
N SER A 248 -14.92 -15.72 -5.68
CA SER A 248 -16.06 -14.87 -5.98
C SER A 248 -15.58 -13.46 -6.37
N SER A 249 -16.11 -12.91 -7.45
CA SER A 249 -15.79 -11.53 -7.86
C SER A 249 -16.49 -10.53 -6.94
N ILE A 250 -15.73 -9.52 -6.50
CA ILE A 250 -16.22 -8.38 -5.72
C ILE A 250 -16.33 -7.13 -6.59
N THR A 251 -15.28 -6.85 -7.34
CA THR A 251 -15.21 -5.77 -8.33
C THR A 251 -14.65 -6.37 -9.60
N TYR A 252 -15.21 -6.02 -10.73
CA TYR A 252 -14.80 -6.53 -12.03
C TYR A 252 -14.55 -5.38 -13.00
N GLU A 253 -13.38 -5.40 -13.63
CA GLU A 253 -12.96 -4.44 -14.67
C GLU A 253 -13.16 -2.96 -14.28
N ALA A 254 -12.75 -2.58 -13.08
CA ALA A 254 -12.79 -1.18 -12.64
C ALA A 254 -11.40 -0.53 -12.71
N LEU A 255 -11.34 0.70 -13.17
CA LEU A 255 -10.12 1.51 -13.14
C LEU A 255 -9.75 1.84 -11.70
N GLY A 256 -8.45 1.78 -11.34
CA GLY A 256 -7.97 2.11 -10.00
C GLY A 256 -8.53 1.22 -8.90
N ALA A 257 -9.01 0.00 -9.21
CA ALA A 257 -9.66 -0.89 -8.25
C ALA A 257 -8.75 -1.21 -7.06
N GLU A 258 -9.04 -0.60 -5.92
CA GLU A 258 -8.31 -0.78 -4.67
C GLU A 258 -9.27 -1.10 -3.53
N SER A 259 -8.82 -1.85 -2.52
CA SER A 259 -9.65 -2.16 -1.35
C SER A 259 -8.82 -2.34 -0.08
N SER A 260 -9.45 -2.03 1.05
CA SER A 260 -8.94 -2.31 2.40
C SER A 260 -10.04 -3.03 3.20
N TRP A 261 -9.71 -4.19 3.77
CA TRP A 261 -10.68 -5.10 4.38
C TRP A 261 -10.47 -5.21 5.88
N ASN A 262 -11.57 -5.36 6.63
CA ASN A 262 -11.53 -5.72 8.03
C ASN A 262 -11.85 -7.21 8.25
N ALA A 263 -11.67 -7.69 9.46
CA ALA A 263 -11.89 -9.09 9.80
C ALA A 263 -13.37 -9.52 9.78
N SER A 264 -14.34 -8.60 9.78
CA SER A 264 -15.77 -8.93 9.62
C SER A 264 -16.16 -9.22 8.18
N GLY A 265 -15.28 -8.96 7.21
CA GLY A 265 -15.56 -9.07 5.77
C GLY A 265 -16.20 -7.82 5.16
N SER A 266 -16.21 -6.71 5.90
CA SER A 266 -16.53 -5.39 5.35
C SER A 266 -15.27 -4.75 4.79
N ALA A 267 -15.43 -3.83 3.83
CA ALA A 267 -14.32 -3.22 3.13
C ALA A 267 -14.57 -1.74 2.80
N LEU A 268 -13.48 -1.02 2.61
CA LEU A 268 -13.44 0.19 1.80
C LEU A 268 -13.00 -0.19 0.40
N THR A 269 -13.73 0.23 -0.61
CA THR A 269 -13.40 0.00 -2.02
C THR A 269 -13.28 1.34 -2.72
N PHE A 270 -12.35 1.44 -3.65
CA PHE A 270 -12.13 2.61 -4.47
C PHE A 270 -12.15 2.21 -5.95
N SER A 271 -12.67 3.10 -6.76
CA SER A 271 -12.53 3.05 -8.21
C SER A 271 -12.23 4.45 -8.73
N ALA A 272 -11.30 4.54 -9.68
CA ALA A 272 -11.00 5.79 -10.36
C ALA A 272 -12.20 6.30 -11.13
N GLY A 273 -12.31 7.61 -11.26
CA GLY A 273 -13.38 8.27 -12.00
C GLY A 273 -13.27 8.11 -13.51
N GLY A 274 -14.26 8.61 -14.21
CA GLY A 274 -14.19 8.76 -15.66
C GLY A 274 -12.99 9.62 -16.06
N ASN A 275 -12.45 9.41 -17.24
CA ASN A 275 -11.21 10.05 -17.72
C ASN A 275 -9.96 9.71 -16.89
N ASN A 276 -9.96 8.61 -16.18
CA ASN A 276 -8.84 8.10 -15.39
C ASN A 276 -8.33 9.07 -14.31
N ALA A 277 -9.22 9.89 -13.74
CA ALA A 277 -8.84 10.89 -12.75
C ALA A 277 -9.80 10.90 -11.56
N GLY A 278 -9.27 11.26 -10.38
CA GLY A 278 -10.00 11.22 -9.13
C GLY A 278 -10.53 9.83 -8.82
N GLY A 279 -11.65 9.76 -8.14
CA GLY A 279 -12.33 8.50 -7.87
C GLY A 279 -13.32 8.58 -6.72
N GLN A 280 -14.04 7.48 -6.52
CA GLN A 280 -15.03 7.32 -5.48
C GLN A 280 -14.61 6.23 -4.51
N ILE A 281 -14.59 6.57 -3.22
CA ILE A 281 -14.49 5.59 -2.15
C ILE A 281 -15.88 5.20 -1.66
N SER A 282 -16.07 3.91 -1.39
CA SER A 282 -17.32 3.35 -0.88
C SER A 282 -17.06 2.41 0.29
N TYR A 283 -17.96 2.39 1.25
CA TYR A 283 -18.01 1.36 2.28
C TYR A 283 -18.85 0.19 1.79
N ARG A 284 -18.25 -1.00 1.79
CA ARG A 284 -18.91 -2.26 1.45
C ARG A 284 -19.17 -3.05 2.73
N TYR A 285 -20.42 -3.28 3.03
CA TYR A 285 -20.84 -4.15 4.13
C TYR A 285 -20.48 -5.62 3.86
N ALA A 286 -20.31 -6.42 4.89
CA ALA A 286 -20.07 -7.87 4.75
C ALA A 286 -21.19 -8.60 3.97
N THR A 287 -22.41 -8.05 3.98
CA THR A 287 -23.55 -8.54 3.18
C THR A 287 -23.41 -8.30 1.67
N GLY A 288 -22.44 -7.47 1.26
CA GLY A 288 -22.21 -7.11 -0.14
C GLY A 288 -22.82 -5.77 -0.58
N THR A 289 -23.70 -5.18 0.23
CA THR A 289 -24.23 -3.83 -0.05
C THR A 289 -23.11 -2.79 0.01
N GLN A 290 -23.14 -1.79 -0.86
CA GLN A 290 -22.16 -0.70 -0.90
C GLN A 290 -22.84 0.65 -0.67
N GLN A 291 -22.12 1.54 0.00
CA GLN A 291 -22.53 2.92 0.23
C GLN A 291 -21.35 3.85 -0.09
N ALA A 292 -21.54 4.77 -1.04
CA ALA A 292 -20.54 5.79 -1.35
C ALA A 292 -20.34 6.73 -0.15
N LEU A 293 -19.07 7.07 0.14
CA LEU A 293 -18.77 8.07 1.15
C LEU A 293 -18.91 9.48 0.55
N SER A 294 -19.19 10.47 1.40
CA SER A 294 -19.44 11.86 0.98
C SER A 294 -18.18 12.67 0.65
N PHE A 295 -17.01 12.05 0.77
CA PHE A 295 -15.71 12.63 0.44
C PHE A 295 -14.90 11.65 -0.41
N ALA A 296 -13.81 12.12 -1.01
CA ALA A 296 -12.91 11.28 -1.77
C ALA A 296 -11.56 11.14 -1.04
N THR A 297 -11.11 9.90 -0.92
CA THR A 297 -9.79 9.50 -0.41
C THR A 297 -9.48 8.09 -0.89
N LEU A 298 -8.29 7.55 -0.58
CA LEU A 298 -7.91 6.16 -0.92
C LEU A 298 -8.18 5.21 0.25
N PRO A 299 -8.50 3.93 0.02
CA PRO A 299 -8.69 2.92 1.06
C PRO A 299 -7.48 2.78 2.01
N LEU A 300 -6.26 2.94 1.49
CA LEU A 300 -5.02 2.88 2.27
C LEU A 300 -4.84 4.07 3.24
N LYS A 301 -5.60 5.15 3.05
CA LYS A 301 -5.65 6.32 3.94
C LYS A 301 -6.76 6.20 4.99
N CYS A 302 -7.33 5.02 5.16
CA CYS A 302 -8.38 4.73 6.12
C CYS A 302 -8.05 3.48 6.93
N THR A 303 -8.64 3.38 8.11
CA THR A 303 -8.60 2.20 8.97
C THR A 303 -9.92 2.00 9.68
N PHE A 304 -10.19 0.75 10.07
CA PHE A 304 -11.33 0.44 10.92
C PHE A 304 -10.92 0.47 12.40
N GLY A 305 -11.84 0.84 13.26
CA GLY A 305 -11.60 0.89 14.69
C GLY A 305 -12.88 0.84 15.52
N PRO A 306 -12.74 0.70 16.84
CA PRO A 306 -13.87 0.74 17.78
C PRO A 306 -14.44 2.15 17.91
N ASP A 307 -15.62 2.24 18.52
CA ASP A 307 -16.13 3.49 19.04
C ASP A 307 -15.25 3.99 20.20
N PRO A 308 -14.64 5.18 20.11
CA PRO A 308 -13.75 5.68 21.15
C PRO A 308 -14.49 6.01 22.45
N THR A 309 -15.82 6.14 22.41
CA THR A 309 -16.66 6.46 23.58
C THR A 309 -17.26 5.22 24.24
N ALA A 310 -17.19 4.05 23.58
CA ALA A 310 -17.76 2.82 24.09
C ALA A 310 -16.97 2.27 25.29
N SER A 311 -17.67 1.88 26.34
CA SER A 311 -17.10 1.13 27.45
C SER A 311 -17.40 -0.36 27.30
N GLY A 312 -16.43 -1.22 27.57
CA GLY A 312 -16.57 -2.69 27.49
C GLY A 312 -16.12 -3.28 26.16
N THR A 313 -16.69 -4.43 25.77
CA THR A 313 -16.39 -5.11 24.51
C THR A 313 -17.07 -4.41 23.34
N ALA A 314 -16.50 -3.29 22.89
CA ALA A 314 -16.99 -2.56 21.72
C ALA A 314 -16.78 -3.36 20.44
N ASN A 315 -17.66 -3.15 19.45
CA ASN A 315 -17.42 -3.62 18.08
C ASN A 315 -16.12 -3.01 17.55
N PRO A 316 -15.09 -3.82 17.24
CA PRO A 316 -13.80 -3.30 16.81
C PRO A 316 -13.83 -2.61 15.44
N PHE A 317 -14.97 -2.65 14.74
CA PHE A 317 -15.18 -2.09 13.41
C PHE A 317 -16.40 -1.15 13.36
N ALA A 318 -16.76 -0.58 14.50
CA ALA A 318 -17.89 0.34 14.60
C ALA A 318 -17.67 1.65 13.84
N PHE A 319 -16.41 2.05 13.70
CA PHE A 319 -16.02 3.28 13.02
C PHE A 319 -15.00 3.02 11.91
N ILE A 320 -15.03 3.89 10.92
CA ILE A 320 -13.97 4.07 9.93
C ILE A 320 -13.29 5.40 10.26
N TYR A 321 -11.97 5.39 10.32
CA TYR A 321 -11.13 6.57 10.51
C TYR A 321 -10.38 6.82 9.22
N CYS A 322 -10.57 7.99 8.60
CA CYS A 322 -9.96 8.34 7.32
C CYS A 322 -9.17 9.64 7.41
N ALA A 323 -8.04 9.66 6.75
CA ALA A 323 -7.33 10.85 6.34
C ALA A 323 -7.88 11.28 4.97
N VAL A 324 -8.43 12.48 4.91
CA VAL A 324 -9.15 13.00 3.75
C VAL A 324 -8.41 14.24 3.25
N PRO A 325 -7.98 14.28 2.00
CA PRO A 325 -7.33 15.45 1.42
C PRO A 325 -8.15 16.72 1.63
N GLU A 326 -7.52 17.78 2.17
CA GLU A 326 -8.17 19.09 2.33
C GLU A 326 -8.57 19.67 0.95
N ASP A 327 -7.70 19.50 -0.04
CA ASP A 327 -7.97 19.91 -1.41
C ASP A 327 -8.57 18.76 -2.24
N GLN A 328 -9.89 18.67 -2.19
CA GLN A 328 -10.67 17.71 -2.98
C GLN A 328 -10.61 18.00 -4.50
N ASN A 329 -10.32 19.25 -4.91
CA ASN A 329 -10.23 19.59 -6.33
C ASN A 329 -8.97 18.97 -6.93
N THR A 330 -7.81 19.15 -6.30
CA THR A 330 -6.56 18.52 -6.74
C THR A 330 -6.68 16.99 -6.71
N PHE A 331 -7.33 16.41 -5.69
CA PHE A 331 -7.61 14.98 -5.64
C PHE A 331 -8.44 14.51 -6.83
N SER A 332 -9.44 15.29 -7.24
CA SER A 332 -10.38 14.93 -8.32
C SER A 332 -9.73 14.86 -9.70
N ILE A 333 -8.57 15.46 -9.90
CA ILE A 333 -7.84 15.47 -11.19
C ILE A 333 -6.60 14.57 -11.19
N ALA A 334 -6.16 14.08 -10.02
CA ALA A 334 -5.01 13.18 -9.88
C ALA A 334 -5.30 11.79 -10.49
N ARG A 335 -4.27 11.14 -11.03
CA ARG A 335 -4.33 9.79 -11.59
C ARG A 335 -4.14 8.76 -10.47
N LEU A 336 -5.22 8.40 -9.82
CA LEU A 336 -5.20 7.58 -8.62
C LEU A 336 -5.52 6.11 -8.90
N PRO A 337 -4.82 5.17 -8.24
CA PRO A 337 -3.81 5.43 -7.19
C PRO A 337 -2.38 5.69 -7.73
N ASP A 338 -2.10 5.59 -9.02
CA ASP A 338 -0.75 5.59 -9.61
C ASP A 338 0.13 6.76 -9.15
N GLU A 339 -0.35 8.00 -9.25
CA GLU A 339 0.43 9.18 -8.86
C GLU A 339 0.72 9.21 -7.35
N TYR A 340 -0.21 8.66 -6.55
CA TYR A 340 -0.02 8.54 -5.11
C TYR A 340 1.05 7.48 -4.78
N ASP A 341 0.97 6.30 -5.39
CA ASP A 341 1.92 5.20 -5.17
C ASP A 341 3.33 5.54 -5.67
N GLN A 342 3.43 6.25 -6.79
CA GLN A 342 4.69 6.74 -7.35
C GLN A 342 5.27 7.93 -6.59
N LYS A 343 4.61 8.42 -5.53
CA LYS A 343 5.01 9.60 -4.73
C LYS A 343 5.14 10.88 -5.57
N ILE A 344 4.33 11.01 -6.62
CA ILE A 344 4.19 12.20 -7.43
C ILE A 344 3.14 13.14 -6.82
N TYR A 345 2.09 12.56 -6.25
CA TYR A 345 0.99 13.26 -5.60
C TYR A 345 1.05 13.04 -4.08
N PHE A 346 1.01 14.16 -3.34
CA PHE A 346 0.92 14.22 -1.89
C PHE A 346 -0.26 15.07 -1.47
N THR A 347 -0.80 14.80 -0.29
CA THR A 347 -1.98 15.48 0.25
C THR A 347 -1.67 16.19 1.56
N ALA A 348 -2.45 17.23 1.89
CA ALA A 348 -2.62 17.70 3.24
C ALA A 348 -3.97 17.18 3.73
N ASP A 349 -3.97 16.41 4.81
CA ASP A 349 -5.15 15.64 5.22
C ASP A 349 -5.82 16.21 6.46
N ASP A 350 -7.14 16.26 6.41
CA ASP A 350 -8.00 16.31 7.59
C ASP A 350 -8.39 14.90 8.05
N PHE A 351 -8.56 14.71 9.33
CA PHE A 351 -8.93 13.41 9.89
C PHE A 351 -10.41 13.37 10.27
N TYR A 352 -11.08 12.32 9.86
CA TYR A 352 -12.51 12.10 10.09
C TYR A 352 -12.78 10.70 10.65
N SER A 353 -13.85 10.60 11.43
CA SER A 353 -14.48 9.34 11.78
C SER A 353 -15.86 9.22 11.15
N ILE A 354 -16.23 8.01 10.76
CA ILE A 354 -17.52 7.65 10.19
C ILE A 354 -18.08 6.50 11.01
N ASP A 355 -19.27 6.70 11.59
CA ASP A 355 -20.02 5.61 12.22
C ASP A 355 -20.57 4.67 11.13
N THR A 356 -20.18 3.40 11.16
CA THR A 356 -20.57 2.42 10.12
C THR A 356 -22.05 2.06 10.15
N ASN A 357 -22.77 2.32 11.26
CA ASN A 357 -24.19 2.03 11.39
C ASN A 357 -25.06 3.18 10.89
N THR A 358 -24.66 4.41 11.19
CA THR A 358 -25.48 5.62 10.90
C THR A 358 -24.99 6.38 9.69
N GLY A 359 -23.73 6.16 9.26
CA GLY A 359 -23.07 6.96 8.24
C GLY A 359 -22.68 8.37 8.71
N SER A 360 -22.82 8.65 10.02
CA SER A 360 -22.52 9.96 10.60
C SER A 360 -21.02 10.26 10.47
N LEU A 361 -20.71 11.44 9.89
CA LEU A 361 -19.35 11.92 9.67
C LEU A 361 -18.99 12.96 10.73
N LYS A 362 -17.82 12.81 11.37
CA LYS A 362 -17.28 13.77 12.33
C LYS A 362 -15.82 14.09 11.99
N LYS A 363 -15.50 15.38 11.86
CA LYS A 363 -14.11 15.84 11.77
C LYS A 363 -13.44 15.71 13.14
N LEU A 364 -12.28 15.06 13.19
CA LEU A 364 -11.50 14.82 14.41
C LEU A 364 -10.37 15.84 14.55
N PHE A 365 -9.66 16.11 13.45
CA PHE A 365 -8.46 16.93 13.47
C PHE A 365 -8.21 17.54 12.09
N SER A 366 -7.53 18.70 12.04
CA SER A 366 -7.09 19.34 10.81
C SER A 366 -5.58 19.53 10.81
N SER A 367 -4.92 19.24 9.70
CA SER A 367 -3.48 19.44 9.54
C SER A 367 -3.10 20.92 9.68
N SER A 368 -4.00 21.83 9.30
CA SER A 368 -3.82 23.26 9.46
C SER A 368 -3.70 23.71 10.94
N ALA A 369 -4.21 22.92 11.89
CA ALA A 369 -4.10 23.23 13.32
C ALA A 369 -2.66 23.11 13.87
N VAL A 370 -1.78 22.36 13.18
CA VAL A 370 -0.38 22.15 13.58
C VAL A 370 0.61 22.78 12.63
N ASN A 371 0.12 23.52 11.63
CA ASN A 371 0.94 24.14 10.58
C ASN A 371 1.94 23.16 9.94
N GLN A 372 1.48 21.92 9.72
CA GLN A 372 2.28 20.84 9.14
C GLN A 372 1.46 20.10 8.10
N ASN A 373 2.07 19.79 6.98
CA ASN A 373 1.46 18.93 5.98
C ASN A 373 1.49 17.49 6.47
N LEU A 374 0.32 16.89 6.59
CA LEU A 374 0.14 15.51 7.00
C LEU A 374 -0.48 14.73 5.84
N ASP A 375 0.24 13.77 5.30
CA ASP A 375 -0.24 12.82 4.31
C ASP A 375 -0.19 11.42 4.95
N ALA A 376 -1.30 11.02 5.55
CA ALA A 376 -1.36 9.85 6.38
C ALA A 376 -1.47 8.55 5.57
N ALA A 377 -0.64 7.58 5.92
CA ALA A 377 -0.67 6.21 5.41
C ALA A 377 -0.46 5.21 6.56
N HIS A 378 -0.70 3.92 6.32
CA HIS A 378 -0.55 2.85 7.31
C HIS A 378 -1.28 3.15 8.63
N MET A 379 -2.50 3.65 8.52
CA MET A 379 -3.31 4.03 9.68
C MET A 379 -3.72 2.81 10.51
N LYS A 380 -3.60 2.91 11.84
CA LYS A 380 -4.01 1.87 12.79
C LYS A 380 -4.62 2.52 14.04
N VAL A 381 -5.71 1.97 14.55
CA VAL A 381 -6.32 2.42 15.82
C VAL A 381 -5.96 1.44 16.92
N PHE A 382 -5.46 1.97 18.01
CA PHE A 382 -5.13 1.20 19.19
C PHE A 382 -5.38 2.04 20.47
N ASN A 383 -6.11 1.51 21.46
CA ASN A 383 -6.41 2.18 22.71
C ASN A 383 -6.93 3.63 22.55
N ASN A 384 -7.90 3.85 21.65
CA ASN A 384 -8.46 5.16 21.32
C ASN A 384 -7.42 6.19 20.83
N ILE A 385 -6.36 5.69 20.23
CA ILE A 385 -5.34 6.50 19.56
C ILE A 385 -5.24 6.03 18.12
N LEU A 386 -5.30 6.99 17.20
CA LEU A 386 -5.04 6.78 15.79
C LEU A 386 -3.56 7.01 15.51
N PHE A 387 -2.86 5.96 15.13
CA PHE A 387 -1.48 6.02 14.68
C PHE A 387 -1.43 6.04 13.16
N PHE A 388 -0.42 6.71 12.59
CA PHE A 388 -0.18 6.72 11.15
C PHE A 388 1.27 7.08 10.82
N ILE A 389 1.70 6.73 9.62
CA ILE A 389 2.96 7.21 9.04
C ILE A 389 2.64 8.42 8.17
N ASN A 390 3.32 9.54 8.40
CA ASN A 390 3.23 10.70 7.52
C ASN A 390 4.17 10.51 6.33
N ARG A 391 3.64 10.50 5.11
CA ARG A 391 4.41 10.26 3.87
C ARG A 391 5.46 11.33 3.56
N TYR A 392 5.30 12.55 4.10
CA TYR A 392 6.27 13.64 3.90
C TYR A 392 7.62 13.36 4.57
N ASP A 393 7.62 12.81 5.77
CA ASP A 393 8.83 12.59 6.56
C ASP A 393 9.04 11.15 7.02
N GLN A 394 8.08 10.27 6.68
CA GLN A 394 8.04 8.84 7.02
C GLN A 394 8.05 8.55 8.53
N LYS A 395 7.71 9.52 9.36
CA LYS A 395 7.65 9.36 10.81
C LYS A 395 6.29 8.85 11.26
N VAL A 396 6.28 8.19 12.43
CA VAL A 396 5.04 7.76 13.07
C VAL A 396 4.48 8.87 13.93
N TYR A 397 3.22 9.18 13.69
CA TYR A 397 2.43 10.15 14.45
C TYR A 397 1.28 9.47 15.17
N ALA A 398 0.74 10.14 16.18
CA ALA A 398 -0.43 9.71 16.93
C ALA A 398 -1.41 10.86 17.14
N LEU A 399 -2.70 10.54 17.05
CA LEU A 399 -3.82 11.42 17.28
C LEU A 399 -4.77 10.75 18.28
N ALA A 400 -5.06 11.40 19.41
CA ALA A 400 -6.08 10.93 20.36
C ALA A 400 -7.47 11.07 19.74
N LEU A 401 -8.33 10.01 19.86
CA LEU A 401 -9.66 9.93 19.31
C LEU A 401 -10.73 10.39 20.31
#